data_73310d68edcd26e4292c3a481e762601
#
_entry.id   73310d68edcd26e4292c3a481e762601
#
_cell.length_a   1.000
_cell.length_b   1.000
_cell.length_c   1.000
_cell.angle_alpha   90.00
_cell.angle_beta   90.00
_cell.angle_gamma   90.00
#
_symmetry.space_group_name_H-M   'P 1'
#
loop_
_entity.id
_entity.type
_entity.pdbx_description
1 polymer ?
#
loop_
_entity_poly.entity_id
_entity_poly.type
_entity_poly.pdbx_seq_one_letter_code
_entity_poly.pdbx_strand_id
1 'polypeptide(L)'
;MKQIVQLFGTLLPFLGVSAFAQLAGVSANYNDHPLFDRFPDSEIISVEFDEDVNYRLVLSSLQRTRGLVTPESSERLRGDVTKIIYEVSQEFTGEDVYNFFQQQLQERNYTDLFTCSGRGCGSSNYWANDIFGNRILYGPERNQYYLAVRADNGLETSPHLALYIITRGNRRIYAYLEIIEVGGTKTRIDIIETNELLATLREQGSVIAPFLNFIADNQLTIESDLAPIANMLETDTSLNIYLVVHLGGSDSLDSLMARSLMRAELLKQQLQNLGIDGSRIIAQGVGPLAPICGTGNCRDRIEVVLR
;
A
#
# COMPACT_ATOMS: atom_id res chain seq x y z
N MET A 1 -53.95 71.32 2.74
CA MET A 1 -53.31 70.68 3.85
C MET A 1 -53.16 69.20 3.44
N LYS A 2 -52.02 68.80 2.88
CA LYS A 2 -51.71 67.37 2.48
C LYS A 2 -50.52 67.01 3.31
N GLN A 3 -50.67 65.99 4.18
CA GLN A 3 -49.58 65.40 4.96
C GLN A 3 -48.86 64.38 4.05
N ILE A 4 -47.57 64.55 3.97
CA ILE A 4 -46.65 63.64 3.31
C ILE A 4 -46.13 62.62 4.34
N VAL A 5 -46.44 61.37 4.24
CA VAL A 5 -45.89 60.32 5.06
C VAL A 5 -44.59 59.81 4.38
N GLN A 6 -43.45 60.00 5.02
CA GLN A 6 -42.17 59.45 4.62
C GLN A 6 -42.02 58.01 5.18
N LEU A 7 -41.96 57.05 4.29
CA LEU A 7 -41.53 55.69 4.63
C LEU A 7 -40.00 55.61 4.68
N PHE A 8 -39.44 55.36 5.84
CA PHE A 8 -38.04 54.97 6.03
C PHE A 8 -37.90 53.47 5.76
N GLY A 9 -37.29 53.14 4.64
CA GLY A 9 -36.88 51.77 4.34
C GLY A 9 -35.52 51.49 5.00
N THR A 10 -35.51 50.58 5.96
CA THR A 10 -34.26 50.09 6.58
C THR A 10 -33.67 48.99 5.66
N LEU A 11 -32.52 49.29 5.04
CA LEU A 11 -31.68 48.34 4.33
C LEU A 11 -30.87 47.52 5.37
N LEU A 12 -31.15 46.22 5.48
CA LEU A 12 -30.29 45.28 6.19
C LEU A 12 -29.16 44.84 5.24
N PRO A 13 -27.90 44.93 5.66
CA PRO A 13 -26.81 44.33 4.88
C PRO A 13 -26.81 42.82 5.04
N PHE A 14 -26.97 42.10 3.91
CA PHE A 14 -26.70 40.69 3.81
C PHE A 14 -25.18 40.46 3.96
N LEU A 15 -24.76 40.02 5.12
CA LEU A 15 -23.43 39.47 5.32
C LEU A 15 -23.40 38.04 4.68
N GLY A 16 -22.87 37.96 3.45
CA GLY A 16 -22.57 36.71 2.80
C GLY A 16 -21.43 36.01 3.56
N VAL A 17 -21.78 34.99 4.33
CA VAL A 17 -20.79 34.04 4.88
C VAL A 17 -20.37 33.15 3.74
N SER A 18 -19.19 33.41 3.16
CA SER A 18 -18.51 32.49 2.24
C SER A 18 -18.05 31.30 3.05
N ALA A 19 -18.80 30.20 2.99
CA ALA A 19 -18.35 28.92 3.49
C ALA A 19 -17.24 28.44 2.56
N PHE A 20 -15.98 28.63 2.96
CA PHE A 20 -14.86 27.87 2.40
C PHE A 20 -15.05 26.42 2.85
N ALA A 21 -15.57 25.59 1.96
CA ALA A 21 -15.47 24.16 2.11
C ALA A 21 -13.97 23.80 2.07
N GLN A 22 -13.36 23.59 3.22
CA GLN A 22 -12.12 22.88 3.32
C GLN A 22 -12.38 21.46 2.80
N LEU A 23 -11.91 21.20 1.59
CA LEU A 23 -11.69 19.82 1.14
C LEU A 23 -10.69 19.22 2.14
N ALA A 24 -11.21 18.50 3.13
CA ALA A 24 -10.41 17.57 3.91
C ALA A 24 -9.83 16.58 2.90
N GLY A 25 -8.53 16.69 2.65
CA GLY A 25 -7.81 15.72 1.85
C GLY A 25 -8.06 14.35 2.46
N VAL A 26 -8.65 13.46 1.69
CA VAL A 26 -8.70 12.03 2.00
C VAL A 26 -7.23 11.62 2.03
N SER A 27 -6.66 11.43 3.21
CA SER A 27 -5.37 10.76 3.35
C SER A 27 -5.61 9.33 2.84
N ALA A 28 -5.18 9.06 1.64
CA ALA A 28 -5.10 7.69 1.16
C ALA A 28 -4.17 6.96 2.16
N ASN A 29 -4.70 5.94 2.82
CA ASN A 29 -3.92 5.11 3.72
C ASN A 29 -3.06 4.19 2.83
N TYR A 30 -1.94 4.70 2.38
CA TYR A 30 -0.94 3.91 1.68
C TYR A 30 -0.16 3.08 2.71
N ASN A 31 -0.06 1.78 2.46
CA ASN A 31 0.78 0.88 3.25
C ASN A 31 2.18 0.81 2.64
N ASP A 32 3.17 0.59 3.48
CA ASP A 32 4.53 0.30 3.03
C ASP A 32 4.59 -1.07 2.37
N HIS A 33 5.55 -1.24 1.46
CA HIS A 33 5.76 -2.55 0.85
C HIS A 33 6.46 -3.49 1.84
N PRO A 34 6.03 -4.78 1.95
CA PRO A 34 6.56 -5.72 2.94
C PRO A 34 8.08 -5.96 2.87
N LEU A 35 8.69 -5.71 1.73
CA LEU A 35 10.12 -5.88 1.52
C LEU A 35 10.97 -4.76 2.11
N PHE A 36 10.36 -3.64 2.53
CA PHE A 36 11.10 -2.45 2.90
C PHE A 36 10.34 -1.61 3.93
N ASP A 37 11.00 -1.29 5.04
CA ASP A 37 10.47 -0.34 6.01
C ASP A 37 10.84 1.08 5.56
N ARG A 38 9.90 2.02 5.61
CA ARG A 38 10.17 3.43 5.30
C ARG A 38 11.07 4.07 6.36
N PHE A 39 11.73 5.16 6.00
CA PHE A 39 12.43 5.98 6.97
C PHE A 39 11.45 6.49 8.04
N PRO A 40 11.75 6.39 9.36
CA PRO A 40 10.77 6.64 10.44
C PRO A 40 10.03 7.97 10.35
N ASP A 41 10.72 9.07 10.06
CA ASP A 41 10.13 10.40 9.96
C ASP A 41 9.84 10.78 8.50
N SER A 42 9.12 9.90 7.79
CA SER A 42 8.70 10.12 6.41
C SER A 42 7.21 9.86 6.20
N GLU A 43 6.65 10.52 5.19
CA GLU A 43 5.26 10.37 4.75
C GLU A 43 5.22 9.85 3.32
N ILE A 44 4.32 8.91 3.04
CA ILE A 44 4.06 8.48 1.66
C ILE A 44 3.23 9.56 0.97
N ILE A 45 3.76 10.13 -0.12
CA ILE A 45 3.07 11.16 -0.89
C ILE A 45 2.52 10.63 -2.23
N SER A 46 3.01 9.49 -2.72
CA SER A 46 2.50 8.83 -3.93
C SER A 46 2.80 7.34 -3.87
N VAL A 47 1.83 6.53 -4.33
CA VAL A 47 2.01 5.11 -4.65
C VAL A 47 1.41 4.87 -6.03
N GLU A 48 2.15 4.21 -6.89
CA GLU A 48 1.72 3.79 -8.23
C GLU A 48 2.04 2.30 -8.39
N PHE A 49 1.20 1.59 -9.13
CA PHE A 49 1.35 0.18 -9.40
C PHE A 49 1.15 -0.10 -10.89
N ASP A 50 2.11 -0.78 -11.51
CA ASP A 50 2.07 -1.19 -12.90
C ASP A 50 2.17 -2.72 -13.00
N GLU A 51 1.19 -3.37 -13.61
CA GLU A 51 1.15 -4.83 -13.78
C GLU A 51 1.88 -5.29 -15.06
N ASP A 52 2.69 -6.34 -14.94
CA ASP A 52 3.36 -7.07 -16.05
C ASP A 52 4.06 -6.15 -17.06
N VAL A 53 4.81 -5.17 -16.58
CA VAL A 53 5.53 -4.22 -17.42
C VAL A 53 6.96 -4.65 -17.72
N ASN A 54 7.50 -4.16 -18.86
CA ASN A 54 8.92 -4.26 -19.14
C ASN A 54 9.64 -3.13 -18.40
N TYR A 55 10.47 -3.50 -17.45
CA TYR A 55 11.23 -2.57 -16.62
C TYR A 55 12.73 -2.60 -16.98
N ARG A 56 13.39 -1.44 -16.89
CA ARG A 56 14.83 -1.33 -17.04
C ARG A 56 15.47 -0.89 -15.73
N LEU A 57 16.08 -1.82 -15.01
CA LEU A 57 16.85 -1.51 -13.82
C LEU A 57 18.20 -0.92 -14.23
N VAL A 58 18.49 0.29 -13.78
CA VAL A 58 19.75 0.99 -14.08
C VAL A 58 20.87 0.46 -13.20
N LEU A 59 21.99 0.04 -13.80
CA LEU A 59 23.14 -0.54 -13.11
C LEU A 59 24.44 0.23 -13.38
N SER A 60 24.35 1.50 -13.74
CA SER A 60 25.49 2.40 -13.94
C SER A 60 25.11 3.85 -13.76
N SER A 61 26.09 4.75 -13.72
CA SER A 61 25.82 6.19 -13.79
C SER A 61 25.18 6.57 -15.14
N LEU A 62 24.39 7.65 -15.12
CA LEU A 62 23.72 8.13 -16.32
C LEU A 62 24.59 9.10 -17.10
N GLN A 63 24.73 8.83 -18.38
CA GLN A 63 25.47 9.69 -19.34
C GLN A 63 24.59 10.00 -20.55
N ARG A 64 24.88 11.12 -21.18
CA ARG A 64 24.24 11.47 -22.45
C ARG A 64 25.15 11.13 -23.62
N THR A 65 24.74 10.16 -24.42
CA THR A 65 25.49 9.74 -25.61
C THR A 65 24.63 9.95 -26.83
N ARG A 66 25.14 10.72 -27.79
CA ARG A 66 24.45 11.05 -29.07
C ARG A 66 23.05 11.65 -28.88
N GLY A 67 22.88 12.46 -27.83
CA GLY A 67 21.61 13.13 -27.56
C GLY A 67 20.60 12.32 -26.72
N LEU A 68 20.85 11.05 -26.51
CA LEU A 68 20.01 10.17 -25.69
C LEU A 68 20.66 9.92 -24.32
N VAL A 69 19.82 9.90 -23.27
CA VAL A 69 20.25 9.50 -21.94
C VAL A 69 20.08 7.98 -21.84
N THR A 70 21.20 7.29 -21.71
CA THR A 70 21.20 5.83 -21.57
C THR A 70 22.23 5.41 -20.52
N PRO A 71 21.88 4.47 -19.62
CA PRO A 71 22.88 3.86 -18.76
C PRO A 71 23.81 2.96 -19.59
N GLU A 72 25.09 2.90 -19.24
CA GLU A 72 26.06 1.99 -19.86
C GLU A 72 25.74 0.52 -19.51
N SER A 73 25.20 0.30 -18.30
CA SER A 73 24.76 -1.02 -17.83
C SER A 73 23.34 -0.94 -17.30
N SER A 74 22.52 -1.92 -17.66
CA SER A 74 21.15 -2.05 -17.14
C SER A 74 20.68 -3.49 -17.29
N GLU A 75 19.80 -3.92 -16.42
CA GLU A 75 19.08 -5.18 -16.51
C GLU A 75 17.66 -4.97 -17.03
N ARG A 76 17.18 -5.87 -17.89
CA ARG A 76 15.81 -5.87 -18.37
C ARG A 76 15.01 -6.89 -17.60
N LEU A 77 14.01 -6.43 -16.89
CA LEU A 77 13.12 -7.23 -16.08
C LEU A 77 11.71 -7.16 -16.67
N ARG A 78 10.90 -8.14 -16.37
CA ARG A 78 9.46 -8.10 -16.63
C ARG A 78 8.72 -8.60 -15.40
N GLY A 79 7.76 -7.83 -14.96
CA GLY A 79 6.96 -8.14 -13.78
C GLY A 79 6.13 -6.95 -13.33
N ASP A 80 5.63 -7.03 -12.14
CA ASP A 80 4.87 -5.97 -11.51
C ASP A 80 5.80 -4.97 -10.83
N VAL A 81 5.46 -3.69 -10.92
CA VAL A 81 6.28 -2.62 -10.38
C VAL A 81 5.47 -1.76 -9.42
N THR A 82 5.87 -1.75 -8.16
CA THR A 82 5.36 -0.81 -7.16
C THR A 82 6.30 0.37 -7.04
N LYS A 83 5.77 1.59 -7.18
CA LYS A 83 6.52 2.84 -7.09
C LYS A 83 6.01 3.65 -5.91
N ILE A 84 6.88 4.02 -5.00
CA ILE A 84 6.52 4.76 -3.79
C ILE A 84 7.41 6.00 -3.67
N ILE A 85 6.79 7.15 -3.41
CA ILE A 85 7.52 8.38 -3.07
C ILE A 85 7.28 8.72 -1.61
N TYR A 86 8.36 8.86 -0.88
CA TYR A 86 8.36 9.35 0.49
C TYR A 86 8.88 10.79 0.54
N GLU A 87 8.23 11.66 1.27
CA GLU A 87 8.79 12.94 1.71
C GLU A 87 9.31 12.79 3.13
N VAL A 88 10.58 13.10 3.35
CA VAL A 88 11.25 12.95 4.64
C VAL A 88 11.33 14.30 5.36
N SER A 89 11.21 14.30 6.69
CA SER A 89 11.37 15.50 7.50
C SER A 89 12.70 16.21 7.22
N GLN A 90 12.65 17.56 7.21
CA GLN A 90 13.83 18.41 6.95
C GLN A 90 14.85 18.44 8.11
N GLU A 91 14.56 17.74 9.20
CA GLU A 91 15.49 17.58 10.33
C GLU A 91 16.64 16.61 10.02
N PHE A 92 16.45 15.80 8.97
CA PHE A 92 17.41 14.81 8.52
C PHE A 92 18.15 15.26 7.26
N THR A 93 19.14 14.51 6.86
CA THR A 93 19.89 14.69 5.61
C THR A 93 19.61 13.53 4.65
N GLY A 94 19.86 13.73 3.35
CA GLY A 94 19.78 12.62 2.39
C GLY A 94 20.74 11.49 2.70
N GLU A 95 21.86 11.77 3.39
CA GLU A 95 22.81 10.76 3.86
C GLU A 95 22.24 9.91 5.00
N ASP A 96 21.49 10.50 5.93
CA ASP A 96 20.83 9.75 7.01
C ASP A 96 19.81 8.76 6.42
N VAL A 97 19.04 9.21 5.44
CA VAL A 97 18.07 8.37 4.72
C VAL A 97 18.78 7.24 3.97
N TYR A 98 19.86 7.55 3.27
CA TYR A 98 20.65 6.56 2.55
C TYR A 98 21.23 5.50 3.47
N ASN A 99 21.82 5.90 4.60
CA ASN A 99 22.42 5.00 5.58
C ASN A 99 21.36 4.08 6.21
N PHE A 100 20.18 4.60 6.51
CA PHE A 100 19.06 3.81 7.02
C PHE A 100 18.69 2.68 6.06
N PHE A 101 18.53 2.98 4.79
CA PHE A 101 18.20 1.97 3.79
C PHE A 101 19.35 0.99 3.57
N GLN A 102 20.59 1.46 3.54
CA GLN A 102 21.77 0.59 3.44
C GLN A 102 21.83 -0.42 4.60
N GLN A 103 21.52 0.02 5.82
CA GLN A 103 21.49 -0.87 6.98
C GLN A 103 20.42 -1.96 6.80
N GLN A 104 19.22 -1.63 6.36
CA GLN A 104 18.17 -2.63 6.09
C GLN A 104 18.61 -3.67 5.05
N LEU A 105 19.29 -3.22 3.98
CA LEU A 105 19.78 -4.13 2.94
C LEU A 105 20.79 -5.15 3.51
N GLN A 106 21.69 -4.69 4.38
CA GLN A 106 22.68 -5.54 5.02
C GLN A 106 22.03 -6.54 6.00
N GLU A 107 21.09 -6.07 6.82
CA GLU A 107 20.37 -6.91 7.79
C GLU A 107 19.53 -8.00 7.09
N ARG A 108 18.99 -7.69 5.90
CA ARG A 108 18.17 -8.63 5.11
C ARG A 108 19.00 -9.48 4.14
N ASN A 109 20.32 -9.30 4.08
CA ASN A 109 21.26 -9.99 3.17
C ASN A 109 20.88 -9.83 1.70
N TYR A 110 20.41 -8.63 1.29
CA TYR A 110 20.14 -8.34 -0.11
C TYR A 110 21.44 -8.12 -0.87
N THR A 111 21.45 -8.49 -2.16
CA THR A 111 22.64 -8.36 -3.00
C THR A 111 22.68 -6.98 -3.64
N ASP A 112 23.75 -6.21 -3.36
CA ASP A 112 24.04 -4.96 -4.05
C ASP A 112 24.39 -5.22 -5.52
N LEU A 113 23.65 -4.59 -6.43
CA LEU A 113 23.90 -4.66 -7.88
C LEU A 113 24.64 -3.42 -8.36
N PHE A 114 24.24 -2.25 -7.87
CA PHE A 114 24.87 -0.98 -8.19
C PHE A 114 24.51 0.09 -7.17
N THR A 115 25.51 0.92 -6.82
CA THR A 115 25.31 2.09 -5.96
C THR A 115 26.08 3.29 -6.48
N CYS A 116 25.53 4.47 -6.31
CA CYS A 116 26.26 5.72 -6.54
C CYS A 116 25.79 6.84 -5.62
N SER A 117 26.63 7.85 -5.45
CA SER A 117 26.32 9.05 -4.67
C SER A 117 26.81 10.32 -5.37
N GLY A 118 26.11 11.42 -5.11
CA GLY A 118 26.48 12.72 -5.60
C GLY A 118 26.65 12.77 -7.13
N ARG A 119 27.67 13.46 -7.60
CA ARG A 119 27.97 13.59 -9.03
C ARG A 119 28.36 12.27 -9.70
N GLY A 120 28.75 11.26 -8.92
CA GLY A 120 29.03 9.92 -9.43
C GLY A 120 27.83 9.22 -10.05
N CYS A 121 26.60 9.63 -9.70
CA CYS A 121 25.39 9.12 -10.32
C CYS A 121 25.09 9.72 -11.71
N GLY A 122 25.78 10.75 -12.13
CA GLY A 122 25.46 11.54 -13.31
C GLY A 122 24.47 12.67 -13.00
N SER A 123 23.80 13.19 -14.04
CA SER A 123 22.89 14.33 -13.85
C SER A 123 21.58 13.90 -13.18
N SER A 124 21.19 14.60 -12.10
CA SER A 124 19.90 14.41 -11.44
C SER A 124 18.71 14.73 -12.35
N ASN A 125 18.92 15.57 -13.36
CA ASN A 125 17.90 15.83 -14.38
C ASN A 125 17.58 14.58 -15.19
N TYR A 126 18.58 13.77 -15.52
CA TYR A 126 18.40 12.52 -16.25
C TYR A 126 17.62 11.49 -15.40
N TRP A 127 17.96 11.37 -14.14
CA TRP A 127 17.19 10.52 -13.20
C TRP A 127 15.73 10.93 -13.12
N ALA A 128 15.48 12.22 -12.86
CA ALA A 128 14.13 12.72 -12.65
C ALA A 128 13.25 12.67 -13.90
N ASN A 129 13.79 13.07 -15.08
CA ASN A 129 12.96 13.27 -16.28
C ASN A 129 13.06 12.13 -17.30
N ASP A 130 14.25 11.52 -17.45
CA ASP A 130 14.46 10.50 -18.50
C ASP A 130 14.27 9.08 -17.95
N ILE A 131 14.58 8.82 -16.66
CA ILE A 131 14.44 7.50 -16.04
C ILE A 131 13.10 7.36 -15.32
N PHE A 132 12.83 8.23 -14.33
CA PHE A 132 11.64 8.09 -13.47
C PHE A 132 10.42 8.88 -13.99
N GLY A 133 10.58 9.79 -14.94
CA GLY A 133 9.48 10.62 -15.45
C GLY A 133 8.86 11.55 -14.41
N ASN A 134 9.55 11.81 -13.28
CA ASN A 134 8.99 12.54 -12.15
C ASN A 134 9.86 13.73 -11.73
N ARG A 135 9.38 14.95 -12.02
CA ARG A 135 10.10 16.21 -11.75
C ARG A 135 10.33 16.52 -10.29
N ILE A 136 9.57 15.91 -9.37
CA ILE A 136 9.78 16.12 -7.93
C ILE A 136 11.16 15.61 -7.50
N LEU A 137 11.70 14.65 -8.24
CA LEU A 137 12.99 14.00 -7.98
C LEU A 137 14.19 14.79 -8.53
N TYR A 138 13.98 15.99 -9.11
CA TYR A 138 15.05 16.85 -9.58
C TYR A 138 15.64 17.70 -8.45
N GLY A 139 16.97 17.70 -8.32
CA GLY A 139 17.68 18.50 -7.32
C GLY A 139 19.18 18.68 -7.68
N PRO A 140 19.98 19.31 -6.80
CA PRO A 140 21.43 19.43 -7.00
C PRO A 140 22.11 18.07 -7.04
N GLU A 141 22.92 17.81 -8.06
CA GLU A 141 23.59 16.51 -8.28
C GLU A 141 24.41 16.01 -7.09
N ARG A 142 25.00 16.92 -6.30
CA ARG A 142 25.77 16.56 -5.10
C ARG A 142 24.94 15.95 -3.97
N ASN A 143 23.61 16.08 -4.04
CA ASN A 143 22.69 15.70 -2.99
C ASN A 143 21.80 14.53 -3.42
N GLN A 144 22.31 13.64 -4.26
CA GLN A 144 21.58 12.47 -4.73
C GLN A 144 22.31 11.18 -4.36
N TYR A 145 21.53 10.13 -4.17
CA TYR A 145 21.99 8.77 -3.96
C TYR A 145 21.12 7.83 -4.77
N TYR A 146 21.70 6.78 -5.30
CA TYR A 146 20.97 5.72 -5.96
C TYR A 146 21.56 4.38 -5.58
N LEU A 147 20.69 3.41 -5.40
CA LEU A 147 21.06 2.01 -5.24
C LEU A 147 20.06 1.10 -5.95
N ALA A 148 20.61 0.06 -6.57
CA ALA A 148 19.88 -1.03 -7.16
C ALA A 148 20.31 -2.33 -6.47
N VAL A 149 19.36 -3.11 -6.00
CA VAL A 149 19.61 -4.33 -5.25
C VAL A 149 18.68 -5.45 -5.69
N ARG A 150 19.10 -6.68 -5.41
CA ARG A 150 18.27 -7.87 -5.55
C ARG A 150 17.99 -8.46 -4.17
N ALA A 151 16.71 -8.64 -3.88
CA ALA A 151 16.27 -9.23 -2.64
C ALA A 151 16.35 -10.76 -2.74
N ASP A 152 17.48 -11.33 -2.34
CA ASP A 152 17.68 -12.79 -2.34
C ASP A 152 17.01 -13.40 -1.09
N ASN A 153 15.74 -13.69 -1.17
CA ASN A 153 14.95 -14.21 -0.05
C ASN A 153 14.58 -15.69 -0.18
N GLY A 154 15.32 -16.43 -1.02
CA GLY A 154 15.12 -17.88 -1.21
C GLY A 154 13.94 -18.26 -2.10
N LEU A 155 13.29 -17.30 -2.77
CA LEU A 155 12.23 -17.56 -3.74
C LEU A 155 12.83 -17.76 -5.13
N GLU A 156 12.13 -18.52 -5.99
CA GLU A 156 12.55 -18.75 -7.37
C GLU A 156 12.66 -17.45 -8.17
N THR A 157 11.83 -16.45 -7.83
CA THR A 157 11.88 -15.12 -8.39
C THR A 157 12.31 -14.12 -7.31
N SER A 158 13.53 -13.60 -7.43
CA SER A 158 14.05 -12.59 -6.51
C SER A 158 13.63 -11.20 -6.97
N PRO A 159 12.91 -10.41 -6.15
CA PRO A 159 12.58 -9.04 -6.52
C PRO A 159 13.82 -8.17 -6.61
N HIS A 160 13.69 -7.15 -7.43
CA HIS A 160 14.68 -6.11 -7.56
C HIS A 160 14.13 -4.81 -7.02
N LEU A 161 15.01 -4.00 -6.45
CA LEU A 161 14.67 -2.71 -5.89
C LEU A 161 15.57 -1.64 -6.49
N ALA A 162 14.98 -0.49 -6.82
CA ALA A 162 15.69 0.71 -7.17
C ALA A 162 15.28 1.81 -6.19
N LEU A 163 16.22 2.36 -5.44
CA LEU A 163 15.97 3.47 -4.52
C LEU A 163 16.77 4.69 -4.97
N TYR A 164 16.09 5.81 -5.14
CA TYR A 164 16.68 7.10 -5.44
C TYR A 164 16.35 8.11 -4.35
N ILE A 165 17.35 8.74 -3.78
CA ILE A 165 17.20 9.75 -2.74
C ILE A 165 17.74 11.07 -3.28
N ILE A 166 16.98 12.14 -3.09
CA ILE A 166 17.37 13.49 -3.53
C ILE A 166 16.99 14.55 -2.49
N THR A 167 17.94 15.40 -2.14
CA THR A 167 17.64 16.63 -1.41
C THR A 167 17.58 17.79 -2.41
N ARG A 168 16.40 18.39 -2.55
CA ARG A 168 16.13 19.48 -3.48
C ARG A 168 16.74 20.80 -3.02
N GLY A 169 16.76 21.79 -3.91
CA GLY A 169 17.23 23.14 -3.59
C GLY A 169 16.44 23.86 -2.48
N ASN A 170 15.20 23.49 -2.25
CA ASN A 170 14.35 23.97 -1.16
C ASN A 170 14.47 23.13 0.13
N ARG A 171 15.48 22.28 0.25
CA ARG A 171 15.82 21.37 1.33
C ARG A 171 14.81 20.23 1.58
N ARG A 172 13.79 20.05 0.76
CA ARG A 172 12.94 18.87 0.85
C ARG A 172 13.70 17.64 0.40
N ILE A 173 13.53 16.55 1.14
CA ILE A 173 14.18 15.27 0.87
C ILE A 173 13.08 14.32 0.38
N TYR A 174 13.35 13.69 -0.76
CA TYR A 174 12.49 12.64 -1.30
C TYR A 174 13.27 11.34 -1.42
N ALA A 175 12.66 10.25 -0.99
CA ALA A 175 13.10 8.89 -1.29
C ALA A 175 12.07 8.27 -2.23
N TYR A 176 12.53 7.85 -3.40
CA TYR A 176 11.73 7.20 -4.43
C TYR A 176 12.15 5.75 -4.55
N LEU A 177 11.24 4.85 -4.25
CA LEU A 177 11.45 3.42 -4.26
C LEU A 177 10.64 2.79 -5.38
N GLU A 178 11.29 2.00 -6.22
CA GLU A 178 10.65 1.09 -7.16
C GLU A 178 10.97 -0.34 -6.77
N ILE A 179 9.96 -1.17 -6.66
CA ILE A 179 10.08 -2.59 -6.34
C ILE A 179 9.57 -3.35 -7.55
N ILE A 180 10.43 -4.17 -8.12
CA ILE A 180 10.16 -4.94 -9.33
C ILE A 180 10.06 -6.41 -8.94
N GLU A 181 8.88 -6.98 -9.01
CA GLU A 181 8.58 -8.36 -8.71
C GLU A 181 8.53 -9.17 -10.01
N VAL A 182 9.63 -9.88 -10.29
CA VAL A 182 9.82 -10.61 -11.54
C VAL A 182 8.96 -11.88 -11.55
N GLY A 183 8.19 -12.08 -12.61
CA GLY A 183 7.41 -13.30 -12.81
C GLY A 183 6.00 -13.30 -12.23
N GLY A 184 5.53 -12.15 -11.78
CA GLY A 184 4.15 -11.94 -11.32
C GLY A 184 3.99 -12.00 -9.80
N THR A 185 3.42 -10.95 -9.27
CA THR A 185 3.35 -10.60 -7.85
C THR A 185 2.33 -11.35 -7.07
N LYS A 186 1.24 -11.80 -7.72
CA LYS A 186 0.10 -12.41 -7.00
C LYS A 186 0.56 -13.50 -6.05
N THR A 187 1.49 -14.34 -6.51
CA THR A 187 1.99 -15.46 -5.70
C THR A 187 2.78 -15.01 -4.47
N ARG A 188 3.39 -13.84 -4.48
CA ARG A 188 4.34 -13.43 -3.44
C ARG A 188 3.74 -12.53 -2.36
N ILE A 189 2.93 -11.56 -2.72
CA ILE A 189 2.13 -10.81 -1.73
C ILE A 189 1.26 -11.82 -0.99
N ASP A 190 0.64 -12.75 -1.73
CA ASP A 190 -0.13 -13.84 -1.16
C ASP A 190 0.68 -14.71 -0.18
N ILE A 191 1.96 -15.00 -0.47
CA ILE A 191 2.81 -15.81 0.42
C ILE A 191 3.20 -15.04 1.69
N ILE A 192 3.55 -13.75 1.59
CA ILE A 192 3.92 -12.93 2.75
C ILE A 192 2.69 -12.69 3.62
N GLU A 193 1.58 -12.27 3.04
CA GLU A 193 0.31 -12.13 3.75
C GLU A 193 -0.16 -13.47 4.34
N THR A 194 0.01 -14.57 3.61
CA THR A 194 -0.30 -15.93 4.09
C THR A 194 0.54 -16.33 5.29
N ASN A 195 1.85 -16.10 5.26
CA ASN A 195 2.75 -16.43 6.36
C ASN A 195 2.47 -15.57 7.60
N GLU A 196 2.22 -14.29 7.41
CA GLU A 196 1.86 -13.37 8.48
C GLU A 196 0.49 -13.71 9.06
N LEU A 197 -0.49 -14.00 8.21
CA LEU A 197 -1.82 -14.45 8.58
C LEU A 197 -1.76 -15.74 9.42
N LEU A 198 -0.98 -16.74 8.97
CA LEU A 198 -0.78 -18.01 9.68
C LEU A 198 -0.07 -17.82 11.01
N ALA A 199 0.97 -16.98 11.06
CA ALA A 199 1.70 -16.69 12.28
C ALA A 199 0.80 -16.01 13.31
N THR A 200 0.07 -14.98 12.91
CA THR A 200 -0.89 -14.27 13.77
C THR A 200 -2.00 -15.20 14.26
N LEU A 201 -2.56 -16.02 13.36
CA LEU A 201 -3.59 -16.99 13.72
C LEU A 201 -3.10 -17.99 14.79
N ARG A 202 -1.88 -18.48 14.66
CA ARG A 202 -1.27 -19.42 15.63
C ARG A 202 -0.95 -18.76 16.95
N GLU A 203 -0.49 -17.51 16.94
CA GLU A 203 -0.11 -16.77 18.14
C GLU A 203 -1.33 -16.25 18.93
N GLN A 204 -2.33 -15.71 18.21
CA GLN A 204 -3.47 -15.02 18.81
C GLN A 204 -4.75 -15.86 18.83
N GLY A 205 -4.79 -16.98 18.12
CA GLY A 205 -5.98 -17.83 17.96
C GLY A 205 -7.02 -17.28 16.99
N SER A 206 -6.91 -16.03 16.57
CA SER A 206 -7.77 -15.40 15.56
C SER A 206 -7.05 -14.28 14.83
N VAL A 207 -7.54 -13.96 13.63
CA VAL A 207 -7.03 -12.85 12.83
C VAL A 207 -8.16 -12.23 12.00
N ILE A 208 -8.19 -10.92 11.93
CA ILE A 208 -9.12 -10.19 11.05
C ILE A 208 -8.58 -10.25 9.62
N ALA A 209 -9.47 -10.49 8.65
CA ALA A 209 -9.19 -10.47 7.22
C ALA A 209 -9.62 -9.12 6.61
N PRO A 210 -8.79 -8.05 6.67
CA PRO A 210 -9.16 -6.72 6.23
C PRO A 210 -9.29 -6.61 4.70
N PHE A 211 -8.71 -7.54 3.98
CA PHE A 211 -8.77 -7.68 2.52
C PHE A 211 -10.08 -8.28 2.00
N LEU A 212 -10.99 -8.70 2.90
CA LEU A 212 -12.31 -9.22 2.54
C LEU A 212 -13.39 -8.21 2.92
N ASN A 213 -14.10 -7.70 1.93
CA ASN A 213 -15.17 -6.74 2.14
C ASN A 213 -16.41 -7.11 1.32
N PHE A 214 -17.58 -6.92 1.90
CA PHE A 214 -18.85 -7.07 1.21
C PHE A 214 -19.45 -5.71 0.85
N ILE A 215 -20.01 -5.64 -0.36
CA ILE A 215 -20.93 -4.58 -0.76
C ILE A 215 -22.37 -4.96 -0.42
N ALA A 216 -23.31 -4.05 -0.72
CA ALA A 216 -24.73 -4.37 -0.66
C ALA A 216 -25.00 -5.67 -1.44
N ASP A 217 -26.06 -6.39 -1.08
CA ASP A 217 -26.48 -7.66 -1.73
C ASP A 217 -25.55 -8.87 -1.51
N ASN A 218 -24.75 -8.86 -0.46
CA ASN A 218 -23.85 -9.97 -0.08
C ASN A 218 -22.83 -10.38 -1.16
N GLN A 219 -22.45 -9.47 -2.02
CA GLN A 219 -21.36 -9.66 -2.99
C GLN A 219 -20.04 -9.15 -2.39
N LEU A 220 -18.95 -9.87 -2.63
CA LEU A 220 -17.61 -9.39 -2.32
C LEU A 220 -17.27 -8.20 -3.22
N THR A 221 -16.48 -7.26 -2.71
CA THR A 221 -15.91 -6.20 -3.54
C THR A 221 -14.93 -6.80 -4.55
N ILE A 222 -14.66 -6.08 -5.63
CA ILE A 222 -13.72 -6.51 -6.68
C ILE A 222 -12.29 -6.65 -6.11
N GLU A 223 -11.95 -5.83 -5.11
CA GLU A 223 -10.66 -5.87 -4.44
C GLU A 223 -10.54 -6.98 -3.38
N SER A 224 -11.63 -7.71 -3.09
CA SER A 224 -11.60 -8.81 -2.13
C SER A 224 -10.90 -10.04 -2.71
N ASP A 225 -9.89 -10.54 -2.00
CA ASP A 225 -9.13 -11.72 -2.40
C ASP A 225 -9.17 -12.80 -1.30
N LEU A 226 -9.51 -14.01 -1.68
CA LEU A 226 -9.52 -15.18 -0.78
C LEU A 226 -8.22 -15.98 -0.84
N ALA A 227 -7.32 -15.67 -1.77
CA ALA A 227 -6.06 -16.39 -1.94
C ALA A 227 -5.22 -16.45 -0.66
N PRO A 228 -5.08 -15.41 0.17
CA PRO A 228 -4.31 -15.50 1.40
C PRO A 228 -4.84 -16.57 2.37
N ILE A 229 -6.17 -16.72 2.50
CA ILE A 229 -6.78 -17.75 3.34
C ILE A 229 -6.65 -19.13 2.69
N ALA A 230 -6.85 -19.23 1.39
CA ALA A 230 -6.68 -20.49 0.65
C ALA A 230 -5.24 -21.01 0.77
N ASN A 231 -4.26 -20.16 0.47
CA ASN A 231 -2.82 -20.49 0.56
C ASN A 231 -2.41 -20.87 1.99
N MET A 232 -2.95 -20.19 3.01
CA MET A 232 -2.71 -20.53 4.42
C MET A 232 -3.21 -21.95 4.73
N LEU A 233 -4.39 -22.33 4.26
CA LEU A 233 -4.97 -23.65 4.43
C LEU A 233 -4.27 -24.72 3.59
N GLU A 234 -3.70 -24.39 2.45
CA GLU A 234 -2.87 -25.27 1.63
C GLU A 234 -1.49 -25.49 2.26
N THR A 235 -0.87 -24.42 2.78
CA THR A 235 0.44 -24.49 3.44
C THR A 235 0.41 -25.34 4.69
N ASP A 236 -0.67 -25.28 5.45
CA ASP A 236 -0.89 -26.11 6.64
C ASP A 236 -2.15 -26.96 6.50
N THR A 237 -1.97 -28.20 6.06
CA THR A 237 -3.08 -29.15 5.84
C THR A 237 -3.75 -29.63 7.13
N SER A 238 -3.13 -29.41 8.28
CA SER A 238 -3.71 -29.76 9.60
C SER A 238 -4.61 -28.65 10.17
N LEU A 239 -4.52 -27.46 9.60
CA LEU A 239 -5.26 -26.28 10.08
C LEU A 239 -6.76 -26.43 9.83
N ASN A 240 -7.54 -26.20 10.87
CA ASN A 240 -9.01 -26.13 10.82
C ASN A 240 -9.44 -24.78 11.38
N ILE A 241 -10.41 -24.13 10.75
CA ILE A 241 -10.81 -22.76 11.08
C ILE A 241 -12.33 -22.61 11.22
N TYR A 242 -12.70 -21.61 12.02
CA TYR A 242 -13.98 -20.95 11.90
C TYR A 242 -13.81 -19.71 11.03
N LEU A 243 -14.72 -19.50 10.10
CA LEU A 243 -14.81 -18.29 9.30
C LEU A 243 -15.99 -17.47 9.81
N VAL A 244 -15.70 -16.41 10.53
CA VAL A 244 -16.69 -15.67 11.32
C VAL A 244 -16.98 -14.32 10.68
N VAL A 245 -18.24 -14.03 10.39
CA VAL A 245 -18.67 -12.73 9.83
C VAL A 245 -19.46 -11.94 10.87
N HIS A 246 -19.00 -10.72 11.10
CA HIS A 246 -19.64 -9.73 11.97
C HIS A 246 -20.28 -8.64 11.11
N LEU A 247 -21.53 -8.28 11.40
CA LEU A 247 -22.26 -7.22 10.71
C LEU A 247 -22.78 -6.20 11.72
N GLY A 248 -22.44 -4.92 11.51
CA GLY A 248 -23.08 -3.80 12.19
C GLY A 248 -24.34 -3.34 11.43
N GLY A 249 -25.13 -2.48 12.05
CA GLY A 249 -26.25 -1.82 11.39
C GLY A 249 -27.46 -1.63 12.30
N SER A 250 -28.50 -1.02 11.72
CA SER A 250 -29.77 -0.71 12.39
C SER A 250 -30.86 -1.76 12.19
N ASP A 251 -30.58 -2.81 11.42
CA ASP A 251 -31.52 -3.90 11.17
C ASP A 251 -31.74 -4.73 12.44
N SER A 252 -32.79 -5.56 12.45
CA SER A 252 -33.05 -6.45 13.56
C SER A 252 -31.93 -7.46 13.80
N LEU A 253 -31.74 -7.89 15.04
CA LEU A 253 -30.72 -8.88 15.39
C LEU A 253 -30.83 -10.14 14.53
N ASP A 254 -32.03 -10.67 14.34
CA ASP A 254 -32.27 -11.87 13.55
C ASP A 254 -31.86 -11.67 12.08
N SER A 255 -32.14 -10.50 11.51
CA SER A 255 -31.74 -10.15 10.14
C SER A 255 -30.22 -10.06 10.00
N LEU A 256 -29.54 -9.40 10.95
CA LEU A 256 -28.08 -9.28 10.94
C LEU A 256 -27.40 -10.65 11.14
N MET A 257 -27.94 -11.50 12.02
CA MET A 257 -27.45 -12.86 12.23
C MET A 257 -27.58 -13.72 10.97
N ALA A 258 -28.77 -13.73 10.36
CA ALA A 258 -29.03 -14.51 9.15
C ALA A 258 -28.14 -14.05 7.99
N ARG A 259 -27.98 -12.74 7.79
CA ARG A 259 -27.16 -12.16 6.73
C ARG A 259 -25.66 -12.42 6.95
N SER A 260 -25.18 -12.34 8.18
CA SER A 260 -23.79 -12.65 8.50
C SER A 260 -23.45 -14.13 8.24
N LEU A 261 -24.36 -15.04 8.62
CA LEU A 261 -24.20 -16.46 8.33
C LEU A 261 -24.17 -16.74 6.82
N MET A 262 -25.09 -16.12 6.05
CA MET A 262 -25.13 -16.25 4.60
C MET A 262 -23.79 -15.81 3.96
N ARG A 263 -23.22 -14.72 4.42
CA ARG A 263 -21.91 -14.22 3.96
C ARG A 263 -20.78 -15.18 4.31
N ALA A 264 -20.78 -15.74 5.53
CA ALA A 264 -19.78 -16.73 5.94
C ALA A 264 -19.85 -18.02 5.10
N GLU A 265 -21.06 -18.50 4.81
CA GLU A 265 -21.25 -19.68 3.95
C GLU A 265 -20.80 -19.40 2.49
N LEU A 266 -21.04 -18.19 1.98
CA LEU A 266 -20.58 -17.79 0.65
C LEU A 266 -19.05 -17.81 0.56
N LEU A 267 -18.35 -17.27 1.56
CA LEU A 267 -16.88 -17.31 1.63
C LEU A 267 -16.36 -18.75 1.68
N LYS A 268 -16.98 -19.60 2.51
CA LYS A 268 -16.65 -21.02 2.57
C LYS A 268 -16.80 -21.70 1.22
N GLN A 269 -17.92 -21.45 0.53
CA GLN A 269 -18.15 -21.99 -0.81
C GLN A 269 -17.11 -21.53 -1.82
N GLN A 270 -16.68 -20.29 -1.76
CA GLN A 270 -15.63 -19.77 -2.65
C GLN A 270 -14.27 -20.41 -2.35
N LEU A 271 -13.91 -20.63 -1.07
CA LEU A 271 -12.71 -21.36 -0.69
C LEU A 271 -12.74 -22.82 -1.18
N GLN A 272 -13.92 -23.46 -1.14
CA GLN A 272 -14.10 -24.81 -1.71
C GLN A 272 -13.89 -24.80 -3.24
N ASN A 273 -14.35 -23.77 -3.93
CA ASN A 273 -14.12 -23.60 -5.37
C ASN A 273 -12.62 -23.39 -5.71
N LEU A 274 -11.84 -22.87 -4.77
CA LEU A 274 -10.37 -22.77 -4.86
C LEU A 274 -9.66 -24.08 -4.47
N GLY A 275 -10.39 -25.17 -4.15
CA GLY A 275 -9.83 -26.48 -3.87
C GLY A 275 -9.69 -26.83 -2.38
N ILE A 276 -10.09 -25.95 -1.48
CA ILE A 276 -9.98 -26.21 -0.03
C ILE A 276 -11.08 -27.18 0.42
N ASP A 277 -10.70 -28.21 1.22
CA ASP A 277 -11.66 -29.13 1.81
C ASP A 277 -12.60 -28.43 2.80
N GLY A 278 -13.89 -28.37 2.45
CA GLY A 278 -14.92 -27.71 3.25
C GLY A 278 -15.12 -28.28 4.66
N SER A 279 -14.64 -29.48 4.94
CA SER A 279 -14.69 -30.07 6.30
C SER A 279 -13.77 -29.34 7.29
N ARG A 280 -12.77 -28.66 6.78
CA ARG A 280 -11.80 -27.86 7.53
C ARG A 280 -12.32 -26.48 7.90
N ILE A 281 -13.44 -26.04 7.30
CA ILE A 281 -14.00 -24.71 7.46
C ILE A 281 -15.40 -24.80 8.05
N ILE A 282 -15.61 -24.13 9.17
CA ILE A 282 -16.94 -23.93 9.75
C ILE A 282 -17.32 -22.46 9.59
N ALA A 283 -18.35 -22.20 8.79
CA ALA A 283 -18.88 -20.87 8.60
C ALA A 283 -19.77 -20.45 9.77
N GLN A 284 -19.59 -19.24 10.30
CA GLN A 284 -20.37 -18.70 11.39
C GLN A 284 -20.73 -17.23 11.14
N GLY A 285 -22.00 -16.90 11.39
CA GLY A 285 -22.47 -15.52 11.40
C GLY A 285 -22.81 -15.10 12.81
N VAL A 286 -22.25 -14.00 13.28
CA VAL A 286 -22.49 -13.49 14.65
C VAL A 286 -23.21 -12.14 14.66
N GLY A 287 -23.58 -11.62 13.49
CA GLY A 287 -24.28 -10.35 13.37
C GLY A 287 -23.59 -9.23 14.15
N PRO A 288 -24.33 -8.46 14.97
CA PRO A 288 -23.78 -7.34 15.73
C PRO A 288 -23.21 -7.76 17.10
N LEU A 289 -23.16 -9.07 17.39
CA LEU A 289 -22.59 -9.57 18.64
C LEU A 289 -21.06 -9.47 18.62
N ALA A 290 -20.46 -9.12 19.76
CA ALA A 290 -19.02 -8.87 19.91
C ALA A 290 -18.49 -7.76 18.95
N PRO A 291 -19.04 -6.53 19.00
CA PRO A 291 -18.63 -5.46 18.14
C PRO A 291 -17.23 -4.96 18.49
N ILE A 292 -16.42 -4.66 17.46
CA ILE A 292 -15.21 -3.86 17.59
C ILE A 292 -15.55 -2.47 17.06
N CYS A 293 -15.73 -1.52 17.97
CA CYS A 293 -16.16 -0.17 17.63
C CYS A 293 -15.02 0.82 17.93
N GLY A 294 -14.65 1.62 16.93
CA GLY A 294 -13.88 2.85 17.13
C GLY A 294 -14.80 4.01 17.55
N THR A 295 -14.29 5.24 17.51
CA THR A 295 -15.08 6.45 17.75
C THR A 295 -16.15 6.63 16.66
N GLY A 296 -17.33 6.04 16.86
CA GLY A 296 -18.52 6.33 16.04
C GLY A 296 -19.31 5.14 15.53
N ASN A 297 -18.75 4.22 14.78
CA ASN A 297 -19.50 3.11 14.18
C ASN A 297 -18.77 1.78 14.34
N CYS A 298 -19.53 0.73 14.63
CA CYS A 298 -19.05 -0.65 14.59
C CYS A 298 -18.97 -1.09 13.12
N ARG A 299 -17.80 -1.53 12.68
CA ARG A 299 -17.60 -1.95 11.28
C ARG A 299 -17.92 -3.43 11.09
N ASP A 300 -18.44 -3.73 9.90
CA ASP A 300 -18.45 -5.11 9.41
C ASP A 300 -17.02 -5.64 9.39
N ARG A 301 -16.82 -6.91 9.74
CA ARG A 301 -15.52 -7.55 9.66
C ARG A 301 -15.65 -9.05 9.43
N ILE A 302 -14.62 -9.61 8.86
CA ILE A 302 -14.46 -11.04 8.69
C ILE A 302 -13.26 -11.47 9.52
N GLU A 303 -13.43 -12.53 10.28
CA GLU A 303 -12.43 -13.03 11.21
C GLU A 303 -12.19 -14.53 10.94
N VAL A 304 -10.92 -14.90 10.83
CA VAL A 304 -10.49 -16.30 10.77
C VAL A 304 -10.09 -16.70 12.19
N VAL A 305 -10.69 -17.75 12.73
CA VAL A 305 -10.47 -18.21 14.10
C VAL A 305 -9.98 -19.65 14.07
N LEU A 306 -8.94 -19.94 14.84
CA LEU A 306 -8.38 -21.28 14.95
C LEU A 306 -9.39 -22.21 15.66
N ARG A 307 -9.58 -23.41 15.09
CA ARG A 307 -10.51 -24.41 15.63
C ARG A 307 -9.77 -25.44 16.50
#